data_b745c48b5dbd52df95d275810a7a353a
#
_entry.id   b745c48b5dbd52df95d275810a7a353a
#
_cell.length_a   1.000
_cell.length_b   1.000
_cell.length_c   1.000
_cell.angle_alpha   90.00
_cell.angle_beta   90.00
_cell.angle_gamma   90.00
#
_symmetry.space_group_name_H-M   'P 1'
#
loop_
_entity.id
_entity.type
_entity.pdbx_description
1 polymer ?
#
loop_
_entity_poly.entity_id
_entity_poly.type
_entity_poly.pdbx_seq_one_letter_code
_entity_poly.pdbx_strand_id
1 'polypeptide(L)'
;MNWLNKLEQKYGSKAIPNITRIFIAANLIGSVLLLTKGDVVLYYLQFSASAILHGQVWRLISWIFVPSGSISFLQLLFIFCLWTLGDSMESYLGSFRMNVYFFGGFLLYDIVGMLAFAVTHVSINLTMYYILIAMYLMLGLLMPEAEVRLYFVLPIKMKWMVLVYFVMFAYDVYTYMSFGWQIGLAYGSEIVLALINLLVFIYGCKHRLSSVSYTHLRAH
;
A
#
# COMPACT_ATOMS: atom_id res chain seq x y z
N MET A 1 17.48 -16.33 13.33
CA MET A 1 17.65 -15.38 12.20
C MET A 1 16.38 -15.42 11.36
N ASN A 2 15.64 -14.29 11.23
CA ASN A 2 14.36 -14.26 10.51
C ASN A 2 14.57 -14.51 9.01
N TRP A 3 13.55 -15.08 8.35
CA TRP A 3 13.55 -15.37 6.91
C TRP A 3 13.91 -14.12 6.08
N LEU A 4 13.43 -12.94 6.47
CA LEU A 4 13.67 -11.66 5.80
C LEU A 4 15.16 -11.26 5.84
N ASN A 5 15.85 -11.51 6.97
CA ASN A 5 17.29 -11.24 7.09
C ASN A 5 18.12 -12.16 6.18
N LYS A 6 17.71 -13.41 6.02
CA LYS A 6 18.37 -14.35 5.09
C LYS A 6 18.23 -13.90 3.63
N LEU A 7 17.05 -13.41 3.26
CA LEU A 7 16.81 -12.86 1.93
C LEU A 7 17.58 -11.55 1.71
N GLU A 8 17.64 -10.68 2.73
CA GLU A 8 18.39 -9.42 2.68
C GLU A 8 19.89 -9.67 2.47
N GLN A 9 20.47 -10.65 3.15
CA GLN A 9 21.88 -11.04 2.96
C GLN A 9 22.14 -11.54 1.54
N LYS A 10 21.20 -12.27 0.94
CA LYS A 10 21.39 -12.86 -0.40
C LYS A 10 21.08 -11.90 -1.53
N TYR A 11 20.07 -11.04 -1.38
CA TYR A 11 19.53 -10.22 -2.46
C TYR A 11 19.53 -8.71 -2.17
N GLY A 12 20.03 -8.28 -1.01
CA GLY A 12 19.99 -6.88 -0.58
C GLY A 12 20.69 -5.92 -1.55
N SER A 13 21.75 -6.37 -2.22
CA SER A 13 22.47 -5.58 -3.23
C SER A 13 21.67 -5.31 -4.51
N LYS A 14 20.58 -6.06 -4.73
CA LYS A 14 19.69 -5.89 -5.89
C LYS A 14 18.45 -5.05 -5.57
N ALA A 15 18.37 -4.49 -4.37
CA ALA A 15 17.25 -3.66 -3.96
C ALA A 15 17.19 -2.38 -4.80
N ILE A 16 15.99 -2.02 -5.22
CA ILE A 16 15.70 -0.78 -5.93
C ILE A 16 15.56 0.32 -4.87
N PRO A 17 16.43 1.33 -4.87
CA PRO A 17 16.31 2.43 -3.92
C PRO A 17 15.14 3.35 -4.30
N ASN A 18 14.60 4.05 -3.29
CA ASN A 18 13.49 5.00 -3.48
C ASN A 18 12.25 4.40 -4.14
N ILE A 19 11.93 3.15 -3.84
CA ILE A 19 10.85 2.41 -4.49
C ILE A 19 9.49 3.10 -4.31
N THR A 20 9.22 3.71 -3.17
CA THR A 20 7.99 4.48 -2.91
C THR A 20 7.85 5.64 -3.89
N ARG A 21 8.94 6.35 -4.17
CA ARG A 21 8.96 7.46 -5.15
C ARG A 21 8.63 6.96 -6.56
N ILE A 22 9.17 5.80 -6.94
CA ILE A 22 8.91 5.19 -8.25
C ILE A 22 7.42 4.89 -8.42
N PHE A 23 6.78 4.30 -7.40
CA PHE A 23 5.35 4.01 -7.45
C PHE A 23 4.48 5.26 -7.38
N ILE A 24 4.87 6.28 -6.63
CA ILE A 24 4.19 7.58 -6.64
C ILE A 24 4.29 8.22 -8.03
N ALA A 25 5.48 8.21 -8.65
CA ALA A 25 5.65 8.72 -10.00
C ALA A 25 4.80 7.95 -11.03
N ALA A 26 4.74 6.62 -10.93
CA ALA A 26 3.88 5.79 -11.76
C ALA A 26 2.41 6.16 -11.62
N ASN A 27 1.94 6.40 -10.39
CA ASN A 27 0.57 6.81 -10.10
C ASN A 27 0.26 8.22 -10.63
N LEU A 28 1.23 9.15 -10.56
CA LEU A 28 1.10 10.50 -11.15
C LEU A 28 1.01 10.43 -12.67
N ILE A 29 1.84 9.63 -13.32
CA ILE A 29 1.77 9.38 -14.77
C ILE A 29 0.40 8.82 -15.14
N GLY A 30 -0.07 7.82 -14.42
CA GLY A 30 -1.41 7.26 -14.60
C GLY A 30 -2.51 8.32 -14.45
N SER A 31 -2.37 9.21 -13.46
CA SER A 31 -3.32 10.31 -13.23
C SER A 31 -3.36 11.29 -14.41
N VAL A 32 -2.20 11.65 -14.98
CA VAL A 32 -2.13 12.51 -16.17
C VAL A 32 -2.73 11.81 -17.39
N LEU A 33 -2.46 10.53 -17.57
CA LEU A 33 -3.06 9.74 -18.64
C LEU A 33 -4.58 9.68 -18.49
N LEU A 34 -5.08 9.56 -17.27
CA LEU A 34 -6.51 9.56 -16.99
C LEU A 34 -7.20 10.86 -17.40
N LEU A 35 -6.54 12.02 -17.20
CA LEU A 35 -7.06 13.33 -17.63
C LEU A 35 -7.17 13.45 -19.15
N THR A 36 -6.28 12.79 -19.90
CA THR A 36 -6.20 12.92 -21.36
C THR A 36 -7.00 11.85 -22.11
N LYS A 37 -7.03 10.63 -21.58
CA LYS A 37 -7.59 9.44 -22.23
C LYS A 37 -8.46 8.59 -21.28
N GLY A 38 -9.07 9.20 -20.27
CA GLY A 38 -9.78 8.65 -19.14
C GLY A 38 -10.24 7.20 -19.23
N ASP A 39 -11.34 6.97 -19.92
CA ASP A 39 -11.97 5.64 -20.00
C ASP A 39 -11.08 4.59 -20.68
N VAL A 40 -10.28 5.00 -21.67
CA VAL A 40 -9.36 4.09 -22.39
C VAL A 40 -8.26 3.60 -21.45
N VAL A 41 -7.71 4.51 -20.64
CA VAL A 41 -6.65 4.17 -19.68
C VAL A 41 -7.17 3.19 -18.63
N LEU A 42 -8.32 3.49 -18.03
CA LEU A 42 -8.95 2.60 -17.06
C LEU A 42 -9.26 1.24 -17.68
N TYR A 43 -9.87 1.23 -18.87
CA TYR A 43 -10.25 0.00 -19.55
C TYR A 43 -9.07 -0.94 -19.80
N TYR A 44 -7.89 -0.44 -20.17
CA TYR A 44 -6.73 -1.27 -20.48
C TYR A 44 -5.78 -1.53 -19.32
N LEU A 45 -5.68 -0.64 -18.34
CA LEU A 45 -4.70 -0.72 -17.26
C LEU A 45 -5.26 -1.30 -15.96
N GLN A 46 -6.54 -1.11 -15.67
CA GLN A 46 -7.12 -1.60 -14.41
C GLN A 46 -7.07 -3.13 -14.31
N PHE A 47 -6.93 -3.64 -13.10
CA PHE A 47 -7.02 -5.07 -12.84
C PHE A 47 -8.38 -5.60 -13.28
N SER A 48 -8.39 -6.73 -13.96
CA SER A 48 -9.61 -7.43 -14.32
C SER A 48 -9.30 -8.91 -14.42
N ALA A 49 -9.75 -9.68 -13.45
CA ALA A 49 -9.51 -11.12 -13.40
C ALA A 49 -10.06 -11.84 -14.64
N SER A 50 -11.24 -11.46 -15.13
CA SER A 50 -11.81 -12.05 -16.33
C SER A 50 -10.95 -11.78 -17.58
N ALA A 51 -10.45 -10.55 -17.74
CA ALA A 51 -9.60 -10.19 -18.87
C ALA A 51 -8.23 -10.88 -18.82
N ILE A 52 -7.67 -11.07 -17.62
CA ILE A 52 -6.43 -11.82 -17.39
C ILE A 52 -6.59 -13.27 -17.84
N LEU A 53 -7.71 -13.91 -17.49
CA LEU A 53 -8.03 -15.28 -17.92
C LEU A 53 -8.20 -15.39 -19.45
N HIS A 54 -8.54 -14.30 -20.14
CA HIS A 54 -8.58 -14.22 -21.61
C HIS A 54 -7.25 -13.78 -22.25
N GLY A 55 -6.14 -13.81 -21.50
CA GLY A 55 -4.79 -13.57 -22.02
C GLY A 55 -4.24 -12.16 -21.84
N GLN A 56 -4.95 -11.23 -21.17
CA GLN A 56 -4.48 -9.88 -20.90
C GLN A 56 -3.60 -9.83 -19.66
N VAL A 57 -2.48 -10.59 -19.67
CA VAL A 57 -1.60 -10.78 -18.50
C VAL A 57 -0.90 -9.51 -18.02
N TRP A 58 -0.77 -8.49 -18.86
CA TRP A 58 -0.18 -7.19 -18.46
C TRP A 58 -0.97 -6.52 -17.33
N ARG A 59 -2.25 -6.85 -17.16
CA ARG A 59 -3.12 -6.30 -16.10
C ARG A 59 -2.70 -6.73 -14.69
N LEU A 60 -1.84 -7.74 -14.54
CA LEU A 60 -1.22 -8.09 -13.26
C LEU A 60 -0.24 -7.02 -12.77
N ILE A 61 0.29 -6.18 -13.67
CA ILE A 61 1.24 -5.13 -13.30
C ILE A 61 0.67 -3.74 -13.57
N SER A 62 -0.14 -3.57 -14.62
CA SER A 62 -0.56 -2.26 -15.08
C SER A 62 -1.51 -1.54 -14.11
N TRP A 63 -2.22 -2.24 -13.24
CA TRP A 63 -3.08 -1.63 -12.24
C TRP A 63 -2.34 -0.72 -11.26
N ILE A 64 -1.02 -0.92 -11.08
CA ILE A 64 -0.15 -0.08 -10.26
C ILE A 64 -0.15 1.37 -10.76
N PHE A 65 -0.34 1.59 -12.06
CA PHE A 65 -0.42 2.92 -12.68
C PHE A 65 -1.81 3.55 -12.57
N VAL A 66 -2.83 2.79 -12.15
CA VAL A 66 -4.19 3.31 -12.04
C VAL A 66 -4.33 4.11 -10.74
N PRO A 67 -4.62 5.42 -10.82
CA PRO A 67 -4.78 6.24 -9.64
C PRO A 67 -6.06 5.90 -8.89
N SER A 68 -6.04 6.05 -7.57
CA SER A 68 -7.16 5.77 -6.69
C SER A 68 -8.22 6.90 -6.66
N GLY A 69 -8.07 7.94 -7.48
CA GLY A 69 -8.99 9.07 -7.51
C GLY A 69 -8.64 10.11 -8.57
N SER A 70 -9.49 11.13 -8.69
CA SER A 70 -9.27 12.27 -9.57
C SER A 70 -8.17 13.19 -9.02
N ILE A 71 -7.42 13.84 -9.90
CA ILE A 71 -6.44 14.84 -9.50
C ILE A 71 -7.16 16.01 -8.84
N SER A 72 -6.92 16.20 -7.55
CA SER A 72 -7.37 17.34 -6.77
C SER A 72 -6.19 17.90 -5.96
N PHE A 73 -6.33 19.12 -5.46
CA PHE A 73 -5.32 19.70 -4.58
C PHE A 73 -5.07 18.82 -3.34
N LEU A 74 -6.12 18.25 -2.76
CA LEU A 74 -6.00 17.34 -1.62
C LEU A 74 -5.26 16.04 -1.99
N GLN A 75 -5.49 15.52 -3.20
CA GLN A 75 -4.77 14.36 -3.71
C GLN A 75 -3.26 14.63 -3.87
N LEU A 76 -2.89 15.80 -4.38
CA LEU A 76 -1.48 16.20 -4.49
C LEU A 76 -0.81 16.35 -3.13
N LEU A 77 -1.51 16.93 -2.15
CA LEU A 77 -1.02 16.99 -0.76
C LEU A 77 -0.85 15.61 -0.15
N PHE A 78 -1.81 14.71 -0.38
CA PHE A 78 -1.72 13.32 0.08
C PHE A 78 -0.52 12.59 -0.53
N ILE A 79 -0.30 12.76 -1.83
CA ILE A 79 0.87 12.22 -2.54
C ILE A 79 2.18 12.76 -1.95
N PHE A 80 2.24 14.04 -1.63
CA PHE A 80 3.41 14.63 -0.99
C PHE A 80 3.67 14.05 0.42
N CYS A 81 2.62 13.85 1.21
CA CYS A 81 2.73 13.15 2.48
C CYS A 81 3.23 11.71 2.31
N LEU A 82 2.70 10.99 1.32
CA LEU A 82 3.18 9.64 0.97
C LEU A 82 4.66 9.61 0.61
N TRP A 83 5.12 10.61 -0.13
CA TRP A 83 6.52 10.73 -0.50
C TRP A 83 7.42 10.86 0.74
N THR A 84 7.13 11.84 1.59
CA THR A 84 7.95 12.11 2.79
C THR A 84 7.97 10.95 3.77
N LEU A 85 6.83 10.28 3.93
CA LEU A 85 6.73 9.10 4.80
C LEU A 85 7.38 7.86 4.19
N GLY A 86 7.25 7.67 2.89
CA GLY A 86 7.94 6.60 2.18
C GLY A 86 9.46 6.70 2.32
N ASP A 87 10.01 7.91 2.18
CA ASP A 87 11.43 8.16 2.40
C ASP A 87 11.84 7.86 3.85
N SER A 88 11.03 8.30 4.82
CA SER A 88 11.27 8.03 6.23
C SER A 88 11.26 6.54 6.53
N MET A 89 10.30 5.80 5.97
CA MET A 89 10.20 4.35 6.12
C MET A 89 11.39 3.63 5.46
N GLU A 90 11.78 4.04 4.26
CA GLU A 90 12.92 3.44 3.57
C GLU A 90 14.24 3.70 4.28
N SER A 91 14.44 4.90 4.84
CA SER A 91 15.62 5.21 5.66
C SER A 91 15.67 4.37 6.94
N TYR A 92 14.50 4.06 7.52
CA TYR A 92 14.38 3.29 8.75
C TYR A 92 14.53 1.78 8.54
N LEU A 93 13.89 1.23 7.52
CA LEU A 93 13.83 -0.22 7.24
C LEU A 93 14.91 -0.70 6.26
N GLY A 94 15.35 0.18 5.39
CA GLY A 94 16.24 -0.11 4.26
C GLY A 94 15.49 -0.46 2.98
N SER A 95 16.10 -0.17 1.83
CA SER A 95 15.49 -0.33 0.50
C SER A 95 15.05 -1.76 0.22
N PHE A 96 15.83 -2.78 0.63
CA PHE A 96 15.48 -4.16 0.37
C PHE A 96 14.14 -4.55 1.01
N ARG A 97 13.92 -4.16 2.25
CA ARG A 97 12.69 -4.48 2.97
C ARG A 97 11.50 -3.75 2.39
N MET A 98 11.68 -2.49 1.99
CA MET A 98 10.63 -1.74 1.28
C MET A 98 10.25 -2.40 -0.04
N ASN A 99 11.23 -2.91 -0.80
CA ASN A 99 10.96 -3.70 -2.01
C ASN A 99 10.13 -4.96 -1.70
N VAL A 100 10.51 -5.71 -0.66
CA VAL A 100 9.77 -6.93 -0.26
C VAL A 100 8.33 -6.57 0.16
N TYR A 101 8.12 -5.45 0.86
CA TYR A 101 6.80 -4.98 1.25
C TYR A 101 5.91 -4.70 0.03
N PHE A 102 6.40 -3.92 -0.93
CA PHE A 102 5.62 -3.54 -2.11
C PHE A 102 5.40 -4.73 -3.06
N PHE A 103 6.46 -5.44 -3.45
CA PHE A 103 6.32 -6.56 -4.38
C PHE A 103 5.54 -7.73 -3.75
N GLY A 104 5.75 -7.99 -2.46
CA GLY A 104 4.95 -8.96 -1.72
C GLY A 104 3.47 -8.57 -1.66
N GLY A 105 3.19 -7.29 -1.40
CA GLY A 105 1.84 -6.73 -1.44
C GLY A 105 1.19 -6.90 -2.81
N PHE A 106 1.86 -6.50 -3.88
CA PHE A 106 1.32 -6.64 -5.25
C PHE A 106 0.98 -8.08 -5.60
N LEU A 107 1.91 -9.00 -5.33
CA LEU A 107 1.67 -10.43 -5.58
C LEU A 107 0.47 -10.97 -4.78
N LEU A 108 0.36 -10.58 -3.51
CA LEU A 108 -0.79 -10.98 -2.68
C LEU A 108 -2.10 -10.41 -3.23
N TYR A 109 -2.11 -9.15 -3.68
CA TYR A 109 -3.28 -8.52 -4.27
C TYR A 109 -3.72 -9.21 -5.55
N ASP A 110 -2.78 -9.54 -6.45
CA ASP A 110 -3.09 -10.28 -7.67
C ASP A 110 -3.68 -11.65 -7.38
N ILE A 111 -3.05 -12.43 -6.47
CA ILE A 111 -3.54 -13.76 -6.10
C ILE A 111 -4.96 -13.67 -5.53
N VAL A 112 -5.20 -12.76 -4.61
CA VAL A 112 -6.51 -12.68 -3.95
C VAL A 112 -7.54 -12.00 -4.84
N GLY A 113 -7.15 -11.05 -5.69
CA GLY A 113 -8.04 -10.52 -6.73
C GLY A 113 -8.56 -11.63 -7.66
N MET A 114 -7.69 -12.56 -8.06
CA MET A 114 -8.07 -13.73 -8.85
C MET A 114 -8.95 -14.70 -8.05
N LEU A 115 -8.63 -14.96 -6.77
CA LEU A 115 -9.42 -15.83 -5.90
C LEU A 115 -10.80 -15.23 -5.58
N ALA A 116 -10.86 -13.93 -5.29
CA ALA A 116 -12.10 -13.21 -5.05
C ALA A 116 -13.03 -13.31 -6.27
N PHE A 117 -12.48 -13.13 -7.46
CA PHE A 117 -13.23 -13.31 -8.70
C PHE A 117 -13.74 -14.76 -8.87
N ALA A 118 -12.92 -15.76 -8.56
CA ALA A 118 -13.32 -17.17 -8.66
C ALA A 118 -14.50 -17.51 -7.73
N VAL A 119 -14.61 -16.85 -6.57
CA VAL A 119 -15.66 -17.09 -5.58
C VAL A 119 -16.90 -16.21 -5.82
N THR A 120 -16.70 -14.92 -6.11
CA THR A 120 -17.77 -13.93 -6.17
C THR A 120 -18.27 -13.65 -7.58
N HIS A 121 -17.47 -13.99 -8.60
CA HIS A 121 -17.64 -13.58 -10.00
C HIS A 121 -17.66 -12.05 -10.21
N VAL A 122 -17.20 -11.28 -9.21
CA VAL A 122 -17.07 -9.82 -9.26
C VAL A 122 -15.62 -9.48 -9.57
N SER A 123 -15.39 -8.75 -10.67
CA SER A 123 -14.06 -8.15 -10.94
C SER A 123 -13.89 -6.90 -10.10
N ILE A 124 -12.88 -6.92 -9.22
CA ILE A 124 -12.50 -5.76 -8.40
C ILE A 124 -11.46 -4.91 -9.14
N ASN A 125 -11.46 -3.64 -8.85
CA ASN A 125 -10.45 -2.69 -9.36
C ASN A 125 -9.39 -2.51 -8.29
N LEU A 126 -8.31 -3.28 -8.35
CA LEU A 126 -7.19 -3.14 -7.42
C LEU A 126 -6.56 -1.76 -7.52
N THR A 127 -6.23 -1.20 -6.37
CA THR A 127 -5.55 0.09 -6.26
C THR A 127 -4.41 0.02 -5.24
N MET A 128 -3.40 0.87 -5.41
CA MET A 128 -2.32 1.00 -4.42
C MET A 128 -2.76 1.65 -3.11
N TYR A 129 -3.96 2.19 -3.04
CA TYR A 129 -4.45 2.99 -1.93
C TYR A 129 -4.29 2.29 -0.57
N TYR A 130 -4.81 1.09 -0.43
CA TYR A 130 -4.74 0.35 0.84
C TYR A 130 -3.33 -0.12 1.19
N ILE A 131 -2.49 -0.45 0.20
CA ILE A 131 -1.07 -0.80 0.42
C ILE A 131 -0.32 0.40 0.99
N LEU A 132 -0.55 1.59 0.42
CA LEU A 132 0.07 2.83 0.88
C LEU A 132 -0.43 3.23 2.26
N ILE A 133 -1.74 3.13 2.53
CA ILE A 133 -2.28 3.42 3.87
C ILE A 133 -1.76 2.42 4.90
N ALA A 134 -1.64 1.14 4.56
CA ALA A 134 -1.05 0.16 5.47
C ALA A 134 0.41 0.49 5.83
N MET A 135 1.16 1.11 4.91
CA MET A 135 2.48 1.65 5.21
C MET A 135 2.43 2.78 6.26
N TYR A 136 1.43 3.66 6.22
CA TYR A 136 1.19 4.65 7.28
C TYR A 136 0.86 4.01 8.62
N LEU A 137 -0.01 2.99 8.61
CA LEU A 137 -0.33 2.24 9.82
C LEU A 137 0.93 1.62 10.42
N MET A 138 1.83 1.09 9.59
CA MET A 138 3.10 0.55 10.04
C MET A 138 3.94 1.60 10.77
N LEU A 139 4.09 2.78 10.18
CA LEU A 139 4.84 3.87 10.80
C LEU A 139 4.21 4.31 12.13
N GLY A 140 2.88 4.39 12.17
CA GLY A 140 2.14 4.74 13.39
C GLY A 140 2.28 3.70 14.51
N LEU A 141 2.40 2.43 14.15
CA LEU A 141 2.64 1.36 15.12
C LEU A 141 4.10 1.34 15.63
N LEU A 142 5.05 1.72 14.77
CA LEU A 142 6.47 1.76 15.11
C LEU A 142 6.87 3.01 15.89
N MET A 143 6.24 4.14 15.56
CA MET A 143 6.55 5.46 16.12
C MET A 143 5.26 6.20 16.51
N PRO A 144 4.51 5.74 17.53
CA PRO A 144 3.19 6.27 17.87
C PRO A 144 3.20 7.74 18.32
N GLU A 145 4.30 8.19 18.90
CA GLU A 145 4.48 9.56 19.36
C GLU A 145 5.10 10.48 18.29
N ALA A 146 5.52 9.94 17.13
CA ALA A 146 6.01 10.76 16.04
C ALA A 146 4.89 11.69 15.53
N GLU A 147 5.25 12.93 15.26
CA GLU A 147 4.33 13.93 14.74
C GLU A 147 4.48 14.05 13.22
N VAL A 148 3.38 13.89 12.52
CA VAL A 148 3.29 14.19 11.09
C VAL A 148 2.52 15.48 10.92
N ARG A 149 3.10 16.43 10.20
CA ARG A 149 2.42 17.68 9.86
C ARG A 149 1.44 17.45 8.72
N LEU A 150 0.19 17.21 9.07
CA LEU A 150 -0.86 17.10 8.07
C LEU A 150 -1.05 18.47 7.39
N TYR A 151 -0.95 18.49 6.06
CA TYR A 151 -1.04 19.73 5.26
C TYR A 151 -0.09 20.84 5.72
N PHE A 152 1.09 20.51 6.28
CA PHE A 152 2.10 21.43 6.80
C PHE A 152 1.66 22.29 8.01
N VAL A 153 0.42 22.20 8.44
CA VAL A 153 -0.18 23.09 9.45
C VAL A 153 -0.45 22.37 10.76
N LEU A 154 -1.02 21.18 10.70
CA LEU A 154 -1.49 20.46 11.89
C LEU A 154 -0.52 19.34 12.26
N PRO A 155 0.23 19.48 13.38
CA PRO A 155 1.02 18.38 13.92
C PRO A 155 0.07 17.36 14.56
N ILE A 156 -0.06 16.19 13.93
CA ILE A 156 -0.88 15.09 14.43
C ILE A 156 0.04 13.94 14.82
N LYS A 157 -0.13 13.41 16.02
CA LYS A 157 0.59 12.22 16.45
C LYS A 157 0.10 11.01 15.66
N MET A 158 1.04 10.18 15.20
CA MET A 158 0.76 9.02 14.35
C MET A 158 -0.26 8.05 14.94
N LYS A 159 -0.31 7.90 16.27
CA LYS A 159 -1.31 7.07 16.94
C LYS A 159 -2.77 7.47 16.64
N TRP A 160 -3.05 8.77 16.49
CA TRP A 160 -4.38 9.24 16.13
C TRP A 160 -4.72 8.95 14.68
N MET A 161 -3.74 9.04 13.79
CA MET A 161 -3.92 8.67 12.39
C MET A 161 -4.23 7.18 12.24
N VAL A 162 -3.55 6.31 13.02
CA VAL A 162 -3.86 4.87 13.05
C VAL A 162 -5.32 4.63 13.42
N LEU A 163 -5.82 5.32 14.45
CA LEU A 163 -7.22 5.19 14.86
C LEU A 163 -8.19 5.62 13.75
N VAL A 164 -7.92 6.76 13.11
CA VAL A 164 -8.75 7.28 12.00
C VAL A 164 -8.78 6.28 10.85
N TYR A 165 -7.64 5.69 10.45
CA TYR A 165 -7.59 4.71 9.38
C TYR A 165 -8.34 3.42 9.70
N PHE A 166 -8.30 2.94 10.95
CA PHE A 166 -9.12 1.79 11.35
C PHE A 166 -10.62 2.09 11.26
N VAL A 167 -11.05 3.30 11.66
CA VAL A 167 -12.45 3.72 11.52
C VAL A 167 -12.83 3.81 10.04
N MET A 168 -11.97 4.37 9.19
CA MET A 168 -12.20 4.45 7.75
C MET A 168 -12.31 3.06 7.13
N PHE A 169 -11.43 2.12 7.46
CA PHE A 169 -11.49 0.74 6.97
C PHE A 169 -12.79 0.04 7.39
N ALA A 170 -13.21 0.22 8.64
CA ALA A 170 -14.48 -0.34 9.10
C ALA A 170 -15.69 0.25 8.34
N TYR A 171 -15.64 1.56 8.07
CA TYR A 171 -16.65 2.25 7.28
C TYR A 171 -16.69 1.76 5.82
N ASP A 172 -15.51 1.60 5.19
CA ASP A 172 -15.40 1.08 3.82
C ASP A 172 -15.97 -0.33 3.71
N VAL A 173 -15.60 -1.23 4.64
CA VAL A 173 -16.15 -2.60 4.68
C VAL A 173 -17.67 -2.57 4.86
N TYR A 174 -18.18 -1.76 5.79
CA TYR A 174 -19.62 -1.61 5.99
C TYR A 174 -20.32 -1.13 4.71
N THR A 175 -19.75 -0.14 4.04
CA THR A 175 -20.29 0.43 2.81
C THR A 175 -20.31 -0.62 1.69
N TYR A 176 -19.22 -1.36 1.48
CA TYR A 176 -19.18 -2.41 0.46
C TYR A 176 -20.16 -3.54 0.76
N MET A 177 -20.32 -3.94 2.03
CA MET A 177 -21.30 -4.95 2.43
C MET A 177 -22.74 -4.49 2.18
N SER A 178 -23.04 -3.21 2.25
CA SER A 178 -24.38 -2.67 1.98
C SER A 178 -24.81 -2.79 0.52
N PHE A 179 -23.86 -2.88 -0.42
CA PHE A 179 -24.11 -3.12 -1.85
C PHE A 179 -24.31 -4.61 -2.19
N GLY A 180 -24.10 -5.50 -1.24
CA GLY A 180 -24.24 -6.93 -1.39
C GLY A 180 -23.05 -7.72 -0.89
N TRP A 181 -23.27 -8.93 -0.38
CA TRP A 181 -22.21 -9.74 0.24
C TRP A 181 -21.05 -10.07 -0.72
N GLN A 182 -21.33 -10.24 -2.02
CA GLN A 182 -20.32 -10.52 -3.03
C GLN A 182 -19.36 -9.33 -3.21
N ILE A 183 -19.93 -8.12 -3.30
CA ILE A 183 -19.17 -6.87 -3.40
C ILE A 183 -18.37 -6.65 -2.11
N GLY A 184 -19.01 -6.84 -0.95
CA GLY A 184 -18.37 -6.73 0.35
C GLY A 184 -17.19 -7.69 0.53
N LEU A 185 -17.31 -8.95 0.11
CA LEU A 185 -16.20 -9.90 0.12
C LEU A 185 -15.09 -9.51 -0.86
N ALA A 186 -15.45 -9.13 -2.07
CA ALA A 186 -14.47 -8.77 -3.09
C ALA A 186 -13.60 -7.57 -2.66
N TYR A 187 -14.22 -6.43 -2.35
CA TYR A 187 -13.48 -5.22 -1.94
C TYR A 187 -12.97 -5.28 -0.49
N GLY A 188 -13.70 -5.92 0.42
CA GLY A 188 -13.23 -6.13 1.79
C GLY A 188 -11.96 -6.99 1.85
N SER A 189 -11.76 -7.90 0.89
CA SER A 189 -10.53 -8.69 0.79
C SER A 189 -9.29 -7.83 0.57
N GLU A 190 -9.36 -6.71 -0.17
CA GLU A 190 -8.23 -5.80 -0.35
C GLU A 190 -7.76 -5.20 0.97
N ILE A 191 -8.71 -4.76 1.82
CA ILE A 191 -8.40 -4.18 3.13
C ILE A 191 -7.75 -5.22 4.04
N VAL A 192 -8.33 -6.41 4.09
CA VAL A 192 -7.80 -7.53 4.89
C VAL A 192 -6.39 -7.89 4.42
N LEU A 193 -6.15 -7.92 3.12
CA LEU A 193 -4.83 -8.19 2.56
C LEU A 193 -3.80 -7.14 2.89
N ALA A 194 -4.17 -5.86 2.81
CA ALA A 194 -3.28 -4.78 3.21
C ALA A 194 -2.82 -4.96 4.67
N LEU A 195 -3.75 -5.35 5.56
CA LEU A 195 -3.45 -5.63 6.96
C LEU A 195 -2.62 -6.90 7.13
N ILE A 196 -2.89 -7.97 6.39
CA ILE A 196 -2.09 -9.20 6.42
C ILE A 196 -0.67 -8.92 5.94
N ASN A 197 -0.51 -8.21 4.81
CA ASN A 197 0.81 -7.82 4.30
C ASN A 197 1.58 -7.01 5.35
N LEU A 198 0.91 -6.05 5.99
CA LEU A 198 1.46 -5.27 7.08
C LEU A 198 1.93 -6.15 8.24
N LEU A 199 1.09 -7.08 8.72
CA LEU A 199 1.41 -7.96 9.86
C LEU A 199 2.57 -8.91 9.54
N VAL A 200 2.57 -9.53 8.36
CA VAL A 200 3.66 -10.40 7.90
C VAL A 200 4.98 -9.63 7.86
N PHE A 201 4.92 -8.39 7.37
CA PHE A 201 6.08 -7.54 7.27
C PHE A 201 6.60 -7.10 8.65
N ILE A 202 5.73 -6.65 9.56
CA ILE A 202 6.10 -6.29 10.95
C ILE A 202 6.75 -7.50 11.65
N TYR A 203 6.16 -8.69 11.49
CA TYR A 203 6.74 -9.91 12.06
C TYR A 203 8.13 -10.20 11.49
N GLY A 204 8.32 -10.03 10.19
CA GLY A 204 9.63 -10.15 9.53
C GLY A 204 10.65 -9.12 10.02
N CYS A 205 10.21 -7.93 10.40
CA CYS A 205 11.06 -6.83 10.87
C CYS A 205 11.30 -6.83 12.40
N LYS A 206 10.58 -7.60 13.18
CA LYS A 206 10.56 -7.56 14.66
C LYS A 206 11.95 -7.49 15.31
N HIS A 207 12.91 -8.21 14.75
CA HIS A 207 14.29 -8.27 15.32
C HIS A 207 15.06 -6.95 15.14
N ARG A 208 14.79 -6.19 14.10
CA ARG A 208 15.44 -4.89 13.86
C ARG A 208 14.74 -3.79 14.66
N LEU A 209 13.43 -3.92 14.85
CA LEU A 209 12.62 -2.98 15.61
C LEU A 209 13.01 -2.98 17.10
N SER A 210 13.33 -4.13 17.68
CA SER A 210 13.80 -4.22 19.06
C SER A 210 15.19 -3.56 19.25
N SER A 211 16.09 -3.66 18.27
CA SER A 211 17.43 -3.06 18.38
C SER A 211 17.41 -1.53 18.29
N VAL A 212 16.49 -0.95 17.54
CA VAL A 212 16.36 0.51 17.37
C VAL A 212 15.70 1.17 18.58
N SER A 213 14.73 0.49 19.21
CA SER A 213 14.12 0.96 20.46
C SER A 213 15.14 1.08 21.60
N TYR A 214 16.14 0.18 21.67
CA TYR A 214 17.20 0.23 22.66
C TYR A 214 18.22 1.37 22.44
N THR A 215 18.45 1.80 21.19
CA THR A 215 19.38 2.90 20.89
C THR A 215 18.79 4.26 21.24
N HIS A 216 17.50 4.48 21.05
CA HIS A 216 16.83 5.73 21.46
C HIS A 216 16.68 5.89 22.98
N LEU A 217 16.58 4.79 23.73
CA LEU A 217 16.51 4.84 25.20
C LEU A 217 17.89 5.08 25.87
N ARG A 218 19.01 4.91 25.15
CA ARG A 218 20.35 5.22 25.66
C ARG A 218 20.86 6.62 25.31
N ALA A 219 20.13 7.37 24.49
CA ALA A 219 20.51 8.72 24.07
C ALA A 219 19.80 9.83 24.87
N HIS A 220 19.09 9.47 25.92
CA HIS A 220 18.55 10.32 26.99
C HIS A 220 19.06 9.76 28.33
#